data_0e3060f86ff9f49699f923e663528edb
#
_entry.id   0e3060f86ff9f49699f923e663528edb
#
_cell.length_a   1.000
_cell.length_b   1.000
_cell.length_c   1.000
_cell.angle_alpha   90.00
_cell.angle_beta   90.00
_cell.angle_gamma   90.00
#
_symmetry.space_group_name_H-M   'P 1'
#
loop_
_entity.id
_entity.type
_entity.pdbx_description
1 polymer ?
#
loop_
_entity_poly.entity_id
_entity_poly.type
_entity_poly.pdbx_seq_one_letter_code
_entity_poly.pdbx_strand_id
1 'polypeptide(L)'
;MLKLFIADDEVIVREGLKNILDWENLGFQLCGEGTNGINTLEGILAHNPDLVLLDIRMPKMHGTELARRAREEGFKGRFIILSGYSDFKYAQEAIRCGVDFYLTKPVDEDELLDAVTSIQKTIIKEKLRTSNMETYREKAKVTILRDMIRDGKNPTVSNADNPDSADLNLADLNLVADSYRAIILDGYYPKDMDFYNTFCKLLRVSPVKSRNVERVSITGQDVVIIKGEMLLKQFETVLTNMEINPKSPEFSNLFIAAGRIISNINDIYFSYHDALTLLNRRFFCDKHQHMLLPTQLPNAEQLTYAITEDDSKHYCNIFYQYIQTYNRKGIEHSLEELKNNLFYSKESIDSIRSFLTGIFLHLKHLIEQNYNDKDIELQSNSEIIEFIHHARYLYEIINYFNEQFDQVIKLIGNSSSDSVIDDILYYIRYNYKNNLKLDTLAPMFGYNSSYLGKVFSKKVGSNFNSYVDQIRIAQAKEMLLQDNLKVYEISKNVGYKNVDYFHKKFKKYVGISPAEYRNHHNIKDEE
;
A
#
# COMPACT_ATOMS: atom_id res chain seq x y z
N MET A 1 -1.74 31.46 -28.06
CA MET A 1 -1.65 32.38 -29.22
C MET A 1 -0.36 32.08 -29.97
N LEU A 2 -0.40 32.24 -31.30
CA LEU A 2 0.79 32.11 -32.16
C LEU A 2 1.63 33.39 -32.06
N LYS A 3 2.96 33.27 -32.18
CA LYS A 3 3.87 34.42 -32.07
C LYS A 3 4.11 35.04 -33.46
N LEU A 4 3.90 36.33 -33.54
CA LEU A 4 4.18 37.15 -34.73
C LEU A 4 5.44 37.99 -34.51
N PHE A 5 6.30 38.08 -35.49
CA PHE A 5 7.44 38.99 -35.51
C PHE A 5 7.36 39.88 -36.79
N ILE A 6 7.58 41.18 -36.67
CA ILE A 6 7.50 42.14 -37.79
C ILE A 6 8.88 42.75 -37.98
N ALA A 7 9.38 42.70 -39.23
CA ALA A 7 10.69 43.21 -39.58
C ALA A 7 10.61 44.09 -40.82
N ASP A 8 10.92 45.37 -40.63
CA ASP A 8 10.99 46.38 -41.66
C ASP A 8 11.91 47.50 -41.13
N ASP A 9 12.66 48.19 -41.97
CA ASP A 9 13.53 49.28 -41.53
C ASP A 9 12.76 50.58 -41.30
N GLU A 10 11.61 50.75 -41.97
CA GLU A 10 10.75 51.92 -41.84
C GLU A 10 9.78 51.80 -40.64
N VAL A 11 9.88 52.71 -39.66
CA VAL A 11 8.99 52.74 -38.47
C VAL A 11 7.53 52.82 -38.88
N ILE A 12 7.20 53.66 -39.87
CA ILE A 12 5.81 53.89 -40.32
C ILE A 12 5.22 52.58 -40.87
N VAL A 13 6.01 51.78 -41.61
CA VAL A 13 5.54 50.51 -42.16
C VAL A 13 5.31 49.50 -41.06
N ARG A 14 6.22 49.40 -40.07
CA ARG A 14 6.00 48.51 -38.94
C ARG A 14 4.76 48.86 -38.13
N GLU A 15 4.52 50.16 -37.84
CA GLU A 15 3.30 50.59 -37.16
C GLU A 15 2.03 50.34 -38.01
N GLY A 16 2.12 50.49 -39.31
CA GLY A 16 1.06 50.13 -40.25
C GLY A 16 0.73 48.63 -40.18
N LEU A 17 1.74 47.77 -40.25
CA LEU A 17 1.58 46.33 -40.20
C LEU A 17 1.05 45.80 -38.87
N LYS A 18 1.30 46.51 -37.75
CA LYS A 18 0.70 46.16 -36.45
C LYS A 18 -0.79 46.38 -36.44
N ASN A 19 -1.31 47.36 -37.20
CA ASN A 19 -2.68 47.79 -37.18
C ASN A 19 -3.48 47.39 -38.43
N ILE A 20 -2.86 46.82 -39.44
CA ILE A 20 -3.50 46.44 -40.71
C ILE A 20 -4.51 45.31 -40.56
N LEU A 21 -4.27 44.42 -39.63
CA LEU A 21 -5.16 43.29 -39.26
C LEU A 21 -5.40 43.28 -37.75
N ASP A 22 -6.51 42.65 -37.33
CA ASP A 22 -6.75 42.33 -35.92
C ASP A 22 -6.03 41.03 -35.59
N TRP A 23 -4.75 41.16 -35.25
CA TRP A 23 -3.85 40.01 -34.97
C TRP A 23 -4.34 39.16 -33.79
N GLU A 24 -4.96 39.77 -32.77
CA GLU A 24 -5.45 39.01 -31.60
C GLU A 24 -6.63 38.12 -31.98
N ASN A 25 -7.58 38.62 -32.75
CA ASN A 25 -8.69 37.82 -33.29
C ASN A 25 -8.23 36.75 -34.26
N LEU A 26 -7.14 36.99 -34.99
CA LEU A 26 -6.45 35.96 -35.81
C LEU A 26 -5.58 35.01 -34.98
N GLY A 27 -5.57 35.10 -33.65
CA GLY A 27 -4.83 34.23 -32.76
C GLY A 27 -3.32 34.43 -32.72
N PHE A 28 -2.85 35.59 -33.21
CA PHE A 28 -1.43 35.99 -33.18
C PHE A 28 -1.18 37.04 -32.10
N GLN A 29 0.01 36.97 -31.50
CA GLN A 29 0.53 37.97 -30.58
C GLN A 29 1.90 38.43 -31.03
N LEU A 30 2.08 39.75 -31.13
CA LEU A 30 3.37 40.35 -31.47
C LEU A 30 4.41 40.00 -30.37
N CYS A 31 5.49 39.38 -30.73
CA CYS A 31 6.57 38.99 -29.83
C CYS A 31 7.87 39.77 -29.99
N GLY A 32 7.98 40.55 -31.09
CA GLY A 32 9.15 41.37 -31.34
C GLY A 32 9.11 42.07 -32.66
N GLU A 33 10.05 42.98 -32.84
CA GLU A 33 10.24 43.80 -34.06
C GLU A 33 11.73 43.82 -34.46
N GLY A 34 11.99 43.89 -35.78
CA GLY A 34 13.29 44.07 -36.34
C GLY A 34 13.41 45.31 -37.23
N THR A 35 14.50 46.05 -37.11
CA THR A 35 14.76 47.30 -37.87
C THR A 35 15.91 47.16 -38.89
N ASN A 36 16.63 46.05 -38.87
CA ASN A 36 17.67 45.69 -39.84
C ASN A 36 17.89 44.19 -39.82
N GLY A 37 18.55 43.66 -40.85
CA GLY A 37 18.68 42.22 -41.00
C GLY A 37 19.39 41.49 -39.84
N ILE A 38 20.36 42.13 -39.18
CA ILE A 38 21.12 41.47 -38.09
C ILE A 38 20.25 41.36 -36.84
N ASN A 39 19.68 42.47 -36.33
CA ASN A 39 18.86 42.43 -35.11
C ASN A 39 17.55 41.66 -35.34
N THR A 40 17.05 41.60 -36.56
CA THR A 40 15.91 40.76 -36.92
C THR A 40 16.26 39.27 -36.80
N LEU A 41 17.41 38.85 -37.32
CA LEU A 41 17.85 37.45 -37.17
C LEU A 41 18.02 37.06 -35.69
N GLU A 42 18.70 37.90 -34.90
CA GLU A 42 18.87 37.69 -33.45
C GLU A 42 17.50 37.62 -32.75
N GLY A 43 16.57 38.53 -33.09
CA GLY A 43 15.22 38.54 -32.51
C GLY A 43 14.39 37.31 -32.88
N ILE A 44 14.45 36.85 -34.11
CA ILE A 44 13.80 35.61 -34.58
C ILE A 44 14.33 34.39 -33.82
N LEU A 45 15.64 34.26 -33.67
CA LEU A 45 16.25 33.14 -32.95
C LEU A 45 15.94 33.18 -31.44
N ALA A 46 15.90 34.38 -30.82
CA ALA A 46 15.60 34.55 -29.42
C ALA A 46 14.11 34.29 -29.07
N HIS A 47 13.18 34.80 -29.87
CA HIS A 47 11.74 34.72 -29.61
C HIS A 47 11.08 33.48 -30.22
N ASN A 48 11.72 32.87 -31.22
CA ASN A 48 11.23 31.72 -32.01
C ASN A 48 9.74 31.92 -32.42
N PRO A 49 9.44 32.93 -33.29
CA PRO A 49 8.07 33.24 -33.71
C PRO A 49 7.49 32.14 -34.61
N ASP A 50 6.15 32.03 -34.61
CA ASP A 50 5.42 31.12 -35.50
C ASP A 50 5.31 31.74 -36.93
N LEU A 51 5.21 33.07 -37.03
CA LEU A 51 5.10 33.83 -38.26
C LEU A 51 6.00 35.06 -38.22
N VAL A 52 6.70 35.34 -39.30
CA VAL A 52 7.53 36.54 -39.54
C VAL A 52 7.04 37.27 -40.76
N LEU A 53 6.67 38.55 -40.62
CA LEU A 53 6.54 39.47 -41.73
C LEU A 53 7.87 40.14 -41.94
N LEU A 54 8.44 40.02 -43.13
CA LEU A 54 9.83 40.33 -43.38
C LEU A 54 9.96 41.21 -44.62
N ASP A 55 10.48 42.42 -44.48
CA ASP A 55 10.85 43.23 -45.62
C ASP A 55 12.10 42.66 -46.32
N ILE A 56 12.12 42.79 -47.67
CA ILE A 56 13.27 42.36 -48.47
C ILE A 56 14.48 43.25 -48.26
N ARG A 57 14.25 44.57 -48.24
CA ARG A 57 15.36 45.51 -48.29
C ARG A 57 15.62 46.16 -46.94
N MET A 58 16.29 45.45 -46.12
CA MET A 58 16.73 46.01 -44.83
C MET A 58 18.22 46.31 -44.82
N PRO A 59 18.68 47.31 -44.08
CA PRO A 59 20.10 47.58 -43.86
C PRO A 59 20.81 46.36 -43.26
N LYS A 60 22.09 46.22 -43.58
CA LYS A 60 23.04 45.20 -43.12
C LYS A 60 22.82 43.79 -43.68
N MET A 61 21.61 43.37 -43.97
CA MET A 61 21.31 42.05 -44.52
C MET A 61 19.94 42.08 -45.19
N HIS A 62 19.83 41.56 -46.40
CA HIS A 62 18.55 41.45 -47.12
C HIS A 62 17.66 40.38 -46.54
N GLY A 63 16.33 40.54 -46.63
CA GLY A 63 15.33 39.61 -46.07
C GLY A 63 15.46 38.17 -46.61
N THR A 64 15.80 37.99 -47.89
CA THR A 64 16.03 36.65 -48.47
C THR A 64 17.24 35.96 -47.84
N GLU A 65 18.36 36.69 -47.68
CA GLU A 65 19.56 36.19 -47.02
C GLU A 65 19.28 35.87 -45.52
N LEU A 66 18.50 36.73 -44.84
CA LEU A 66 18.07 36.52 -43.47
C LEU A 66 17.24 35.23 -43.35
N ALA A 67 16.24 35.05 -44.20
CA ALA A 67 15.41 33.83 -44.18
C ALA A 67 16.25 32.57 -44.37
N ARG A 68 17.22 32.61 -45.31
CA ARG A 68 18.17 31.51 -45.53
C ARG A 68 18.98 31.20 -44.27
N ARG A 69 19.60 32.21 -43.62
CA ARG A 69 20.41 32.02 -42.42
C ARG A 69 19.55 31.54 -41.24
N ALA A 70 18.34 32.08 -41.05
CA ALA A 70 17.44 31.59 -40.03
C ALA A 70 17.11 30.10 -40.21
N ARG A 71 16.91 29.64 -41.46
CA ARG A 71 16.70 28.21 -41.75
C ARG A 71 17.96 27.36 -41.44
N GLU A 72 19.15 27.86 -41.78
CA GLU A 72 20.42 27.18 -41.47
C GLU A 72 20.65 27.04 -39.98
N GLU A 73 20.18 28.00 -39.16
CA GLU A 73 20.19 27.98 -37.71
C GLU A 73 19.01 27.20 -37.07
N GLY A 74 18.18 26.54 -37.90
CA GLY A 74 17.12 25.62 -37.43
C GLY A 74 15.78 26.28 -37.18
N PHE A 75 15.56 27.54 -37.55
CA PHE A 75 14.26 28.20 -37.42
C PHE A 75 13.19 27.53 -38.30
N LYS A 76 12.07 27.18 -37.71
CA LYS A 76 10.96 26.43 -38.33
C LYS A 76 9.69 27.25 -38.55
N GLY A 77 9.62 28.48 -38.05
CA GLY A 77 8.47 29.36 -38.26
C GLY A 77 8.24 29.74 -39.71
N ARG A 78 7.14 30.38 -40.02
CA ARG A 78 6.72 30.73 -41.38
C ARG A 78 7.16 32.15 -41.73
N PHE A 79 7.42 32.40 -43.00
CA PHE A 79 7.80 33.70 -43.51
C PHE A 79 6.80 34.21 -44.54
N ILE A 80 6.36 35.46 -44.39
CA ILE A 80 5.75 36.28 -45.45
C ILE A 80 6.74 37.38 -45.76
N ILE A 81 7.21 37.44 -47.00
CA ILE A 81 8.08 38.52 -47.49
C ILE A 81 7.24 39.65 -48.07
N LEU A 82 7.60 40.89 -47.68
CA LEU A 82 7.01 42.12 -48.18
C LEU A 82 8.02 42.83 -49.06
N SER A 83 7.63 43.28 -50.26
CA SER A 83 8.56 43.88 -51.24
C SER A 83 7.95 45.04 -51.98
N GLY A 84 8.67 46.14 -52.11
CA GLY A 84 8.30 47.28 -52.94
C GLY A 84 8.54 47.08 -54.46
N TYR A 85 8.97 45.88 -54.87
CA TYR A 85 9.31 45.61 -56.29
C TYR A 85 8.64 44.30 -56.73
N SER A 86 8.02 44.36 -57.91
CA SER A 86 7.48 43.18 -58.62
C SER A 86 8.57 42.36 -59.35
N ASP A 87 9.82 42.38 -58.84
CA ASP A 87 10.97 41.77 -59.56
C ASP A 87 10.90 40.24 -59.34
N PHE A 88 10.62 39.52 -60.40
CA PHE A 88 10.49 38.08 -60.47
C PHE A 88 11.72 37.33 -59.89
N LYS A 89 12.89 37.95 -59.95
CA LYS A 89 14.12 37.40 -59.40
C LYS A 89 14.10 37.24 -57.89
N TYR A 90 13.59 38.23 -57.13
CA TYR A 90 13.48 38.16 -55.67
C TYR A 90 12.40 37.17 -55.20
N ALA A 91 11.29 37.09 -55.97
CA ALA A 91 10.27 36.10 -55.68
C ALA A 91 10.80 34.65 -55.85
N GLN A 92 11.59 34.41 -56.93
CA GLN A 92 12.21 33.12 -57.17
C GLN A 92 13.25 32.75 -56.10
N GLU A 93 14.01 33.73 -55.60
CA GLU A 93 14.96 33.53 -54.50
C GLU A 93 14.27 33.27 -53.17
N ALA A 94 13.18 33.99 -52.84
CA ALA A 94 12.37 33.76 -51.66
C ALA A 94 11.80 32.33 -51.58
N ILE A 95 11.28 31.82 -52.69
CA ILE A 95 10.79 30.43 -52.78
C ILE A 95 11.91 29.42 -52.47
N ARG A 96 13.12 29.64 -52.96
CA ARG A 96 14.28 28.76 -52.69
C ARG A 96 14.71 28.79 -51.22
N CYS A 97 14.43 29.90 -50.50
CA CYS A 97 14.75 30.06 -49.09
C CYS A 97 13.63 29.54 -48.17
N GLY A 98 12.58 28.89 -48.68
CA GLY A 98 11.50 28.33 -47.91
C GLY A 98 10.56 29.40 -47.31
N VAL A 99 10.32 30.47 -48.06
CA VAL A 99 9.32 31.51 -47.73
C VAL A 99 7.94 31.03 -48.18
N ASP A 100 6.93 31.25 -47.36
CA ASP A 100 5.59 30.74 -47.62
C ASP A 100 4.77 31.66 -48.55
N PHE A 101 4.89 32.98 -48.37
CA PHE A 101 4.21 33.99 -49.21
C PHE A 101 5.12 35.16 -49.51
N TYR A 102 4.87 35.78 -50.67
CA TYR A 102 5.55 36.98 -51.16
C TYR A 102 4.48 37.99 -51.55
N LEU A 103 4.40 39.13 -50.86
CA LEU A 103 3.42 40.17 -51.07
C LEU A 103 4.09 41.48 -51.54
N THR A 104 3.42 42.22 -52.42
CA THR A 104 3.95 43.50 -52.93
C THR A 104 3.49 44.68 -52.07
N LYS A 105 4.38 45.66 -51.87
CA LYS A 105 4.01 46.94 -51.23
C LYS A 105 3.44 47.91 -52.30
N PRO A 106 2.37 48.67 -52.00
CA PRO A 106 1.67 48.73 -50.70
C PRO A 106 0.93 47.43 -50.41
N VAL A 107 1.03 46.97 -49.14
CA VAL A 107 0.41 45.70 -48.71
C VAL A 107 -1.10 45.85 -48.74
N ASP A 108 -1.77 45.02 -49.52
CA ASP A 108 -3.22 44.92 -49.54
C ASP A 108 -3.70 44.13 -48.35
N GLU A 109 -4.73 44.63 -47.65
CA GLU A 109 -5.26 44.04 -46.41
C GLU A 109 -5.84 42.65 -46.68
N ASP A 110 -6.61 42.49 -47.77
CA ASP A 110 -7.25 41.20 -48.09
C ASP A 110 -6.22 40.16 -48.50
N GLU A 111 -5.19 40.53 -49.27
CA GLU A 111 -4.09 39.63 -49.69
C GLU A 111 -3.27 39.20 -48.49
N LEU A 112 -2.98 40.09 -47.54
CA LEU A 112 -2.28 39.76 -46.30
C LEU A 112 -3.13 38.85 -45.42
N LEU A 113 -4.43 39.15 -45.29
CA LEU A 113 -5.37 38.32 -44.49
C LEU A 113 -5.45 36.89 -45.03
N ASP A 114 -5.54 36.75 -46.35
CA ASP A 114 -5.56 35.41 -46.98
C ASP A 114 -4.26 34.64 -46.75
N ALA A 115 -3.11 35.29 -46.90
CA ALA A 115 -1.81 34.69 -46.64
C ALA A 115 -1.66 34.24 -45.16
N VAL A 116 -1.99 35.14 -44.23
CA VAL A 116 -1.94 34.87 -42.77
C VAL A 116 -2.89 33.75 -42.36
N THR A 117 -4.12 33.77 -42.89
CA THR A 117 -5.11 32.72 -42.59
C THR A 117 -4.68 31.35 -43.12
N SER A 118 -4.08 31.31 -44.32
CA SER A 118 -3.53 30.07 -44.90
C SER A 118 -2.39 29.51 -44.04
N ILE A 119 -1.46 30.37 -43.61
CA ILE A 119 -0.35 30.00 -42.72
C ILE A 119 -0.86 29.53 -41.37
N GLN A 120 -1.80 30.26 -40.77
CA GLN A 120 -2.42 29.88 -39.49
C GLN A 120 -3.02 28.47 -39.53
N LYS A 121 -3.84 28.19 -40.55
CA LYS A 121 -4.41 26.84 -40.75
C LYS A 121 -3.33 25.77 -40.86
N THR A 122 -2.24 26.06 -41.58
CA THR A 122 -1.12 25.12 -41.72
C THR A 122 -0.40 24.86 -40.39
N ILE A 123 -0.06 25.93 -39.66
CA ILE A 123 0.58 25.82 -38.34
C ILE A 123 -0.31 25.04 -37.33
N ILE A 124 -1.60 25.35 -37.30
CA ILE A 124 -2.54 24.65 -36.39
C ILE A 124 -2.62 23.16 -36.76
N LYS A 125 -2.74 22.85 -38.05
CA LYS A 125 -2.80 21.45 -38.53
C LYS A 125 -1.51 20.68 -38.20
N GLU A 126 -0.34 21.27 -38.35
CA GLU A 126 0.95 20.66 -37.99
C GLU A 126 1.08 20.47 -36.49
N LYS A 127 0.71 21.46 -35.66
CA LYS A 127 0.70 21.34 -34.19
C LYS A 127 -0.27 20.26 -33.72
N LEU A 128 -1.47 20.19 -34.28
CA LEU A 128 -2.44 19.14 -33.99
C LEU A 128 -1.94 17.75 -34.37
N ARG A 129 -1.31 17.63 -35.57
CA ARG A 129 -0.74 16.35 -36.01
C ARG A 129 0.40 15.88 -35.08
N THR A 130 1.28 16.79 -34.69
CA THR A 130 2.37 16.47 -33.72
C THR A 130 1.82 16.07 -32.37
N SER A 131 0.87 16.83 -31.82
CA SER A 131 0.22 16.52 -30.54
C SER A 131 -0.54 15.19 -30.58
N ASN A 132 -1.26 14.91 -31.66
CA ASN A 132 -1.95 13.63 -31.83
C ASN A 132 -0.96 12.46 -31.91
N MET A 133 0.17 12.64 -32.60
CA MET A 133 1.21 11.62 -32.70
C MET A 133 1.88 11.35 -31.34
N GLU A 134 2.18 12.40 -30.57
CA GLU A 134 2.70 12.24 -29.19
C GLU A 134 1.70 11.51 -28.29
N THR A 135 0.42 11.88 -28.35
CA THR A 135 -0.64 11.20 -27.60
C THR A 135 -0.78 9.74 -28.00
N TYR A 136 -0.68 9.44 -29.29
CA TYR A 136 -0.71 8.06 -29.80
C TYR A 136 0.50 7.26 -29.29
N ARG A 137 1.71 7.83 -29.35
CA ARG A 137 2.93 7.19 -28.84
C ARG A 137 2.83 6.89 -27.34
N GLU A 138 2.33 7.82 -26.54
CA GLU A 138 2.15 7.59 -25.10
C GLU A 138 1.12 6.49 -24.82
N LYS A 139 -0.02 6.47 -25.52
CA LYS A 139 -1.00 5.38 -25.39
C LYS A 139 -0.43 4.03 -25.80
N ALA A 140 0.28 3.97 -26.93
CA ALA A 140 0.94 2.76 -27.40
C ALA A 140 1.98 2.26 -26.39
N LYS A 141 2.80 3.16 -25.84
CA LYS A 141 3.79 2.85 -24.82
C LYS A 141 3.16 2.20 -23.59
N VAL A 142 2.09 2.80 -23.05
CA VAL A 142 1.39 2.26 -21.85
C VAL A 142 0.80 0.88 -22.15
N THR A 143 0.24 0.68 -23.34
CA THR A 143 -0.33 -0.63 -23.73
C THR A 143 0.76 -1.69 -23.84
N ILE A 144 1.86 -1.39 -24.54
CA ILE A 144 3.01 -2.28 -24.69
C ILE A 144 3.58 -2.67 -23.31
N LEU A 145 3.83 -1.69 -22.45
CA LEU A 145 4.35 -1.94 -21.11
C LEU A 145 3.39 -2.82 -20.28
N ARG A 146 2.08 -2.57 -20.39
CA ARG A 146 1.07 -3.39 -19.70
C ARG A 146 1.12 -4.85 -20.14
N ASP A 147 1.21 -5.10 -21.46
CA ASP A 147 1.25 -6.45 -22.01
C ASP A 147 2.56 -7.16 -21.65
N MET A 148 3.71 -6.46 -21.71
CA MET A 148 5.00 -6.99 -21.27
C MET A 148 5.00 -7.37 -19.80
N ILE A 149 4.42 -6.53 -18.94
CA ILE A 149 4.37 -6.75 -17.48
C ILE A 149 3.41 -7.90 -17.14
N ARG A 150 2.26 -7.98 -17.80
CA ARG A 150 1.22 -8.97 -17.49
C ARG A 150 1.52 -10.36 -18.06
N ASP A 151 1.91 -10.40 -19.33
CA ASP A 151 1.95 -11.65 -20.09
C ASP A 151 3.38 -12.11 -20.42
N GLY A 152 4.40 -11.30 -20.14
CA GLY A 152 5.79 -11.58 -20.49
C GLY A 152 6.03 -11.68 -22.02
N LYS A 153 5.09 -11.15 -22.81
CA LYS A 153 5.17 -11.25 -24.27
C LYS A 153 5.91 -10.06 -24.84
N ASN A 154 6.85 -10.33 -25.72
CA ASN A 154 7.43 -9.30 -26.58
C ASN A 154 6.32 -8.72 -27.47
N PRO A 155 6.10 -7.42 -27.45
CA PRO A 155 5.10 -6.82 -28.30
C PRO A 155 5.56 -6.86 -29.74
N THR A 156 5.00 -7.73 -30.53
CA THR A 156 4.91 -7.51 -31.98
C THR A 156 3.74 -6.56 -32.17
N VAL A 157 4.03 -5.28 -32.40
CA VAL A 157 3.00 -4.29 -32.76
C VAL A 157 2.54 -4.59 -34.19
N SER A 158 1.72 -5.61 -34.34
CA SER A 158 0.97 -5.87 -35.55
C SER A 158 -0.51 -5.54 -35.27
N ASN A 159 -0.85 -4.26 -35.24
CA ASN A 159 -2.24 -3.86 -35.37
C ASN A 159 -2.59 -3.83 -36.85
N ALA A 160 -3.27 -4.90 -37.31
CA ALA A 160 -3.76 -5.05 -38.67
C ALA A 160 -4.80 -4.00 -39.11
N ASP A 161 -5.24 -3.12 -38.20
CA ASP A 161 -6.34 -2.18 -38.44
C ASP A 161 -5.91 -0.74 -38.71
N ASN A 162 -4.60 -0.43 -38.76
CA ASN A 162 -4.15 0.94 -39.08
C ASN A 162 -2.91 0.92 -39.95
N PRO A 163 -3.02 1.22 -41.26
CA PRO A 163 -1.91 1.19 -42.21
C PRO A 163 -0.82 2.24 -41.96
N ASP A 164 -1.04 3.23 -41.09
CA ASP A 164 -0.09 4.23 -40.63
C ASP A 164 0.69 3.83 -39.34
N SER A 165 0.44 2.64 -38.79
CA SER A 165 1.22 2.09 -37.70
C SER A 165 2.55 1.53 -38.26
N ALA A 166 3.47 2.43 -38.58
CA ALA A 166 4.90 2.09 -38.73
C ALA A 166 5.29 1.30 -37.46
N ASP A 167 6.07 0.22 -37.65
CA ASP A 167 6.62 -0.61 -36.56
C ASP A 167 7.31 0.29 -35.51
N LEU A 168 6.54 0.68 -34.46
CA LEU A 168 7.08 1.46 -33.36
C LEU A 168 8.05 0.56 -32.59
N ASN A 169 9.32 0.85 -32.69
CA ASN A 169 10.35 0.15 -31.93
C ASN A 169 10.47 0.73 -30.50
N LEU A 170 11.12 0.00 -29.59
CA LEU A 170 11.30 0.42 -28.20
C LEU A 170 12.08 1.74 -28.06
N ALA A 171 12.94 2.08 -29.04
CA ALA A 171 13.67 3.34 -29.06
C ALA A 171 12.75 4.52 -29.38
N ASP A 172 11.81 4.36 -30.30
CA ASP A 172 10.81 5.39 -30.65
C ASP A 172 9.88 5.72 -29.49
N LEU A 173 9.66 4.72 -28.61
CA LEU A 173 8.87 4.84 -27.38
C LEU A 173 9.70 5.31 -26.18
N ASN A 174 11.00 5.59 -26.37
CA ASN A 174 11.92 5.94 -25.28
C ASN A 174 11.97 4.87 -24.16
N LEU A 175 11.92 3.61 -24.53
CA LEU A 175 11.94 2.47 -23.60
C LEU A 175 13.31 1.78 -23.52
N VAL A 176 14.31 2.25 -24.23
CA VAL A 176 15.67 1.68 -24.21
C VAL A 176 16.50 2.31 -23.10
N ALA A 177 17.04 1.47 -22.23
CA ALA A 177 17.98 1.83 -21.16
C ALA A 177 18.91 0.64 -20.86
N ASP A 178 19.92 0.85 -20.04
CA ASP A 178 20.88 -0.17 -19.59
C ASP A 178 20.35 -1.06 -18.46
N SER A 179 19.35 -0.56 -17.72
CA SER A 179 18.79 -1.24 -16.55
C SER A 179 17.38 -0.77 -16.23
N TYR A 180 16.59 -1.67 -15.64
CA TYR A 180 15.18 -1.41 -15.32
C TYR A 180 14.82 -2.07 -13.98
N ARG A 181 13.79 -1.53 -13.33
CA ARG A 181 13.18 -2.13 -12.16
C ARG A 181 11.70 -1.81 -12.09
N ALA A 182 10.86 -2.81 -11.93
CA ALA A 182 9.44 -2.64 -11.65
C ALA A 182 9.21 -2.46 -10.15
N ILE A 183 8.35 -1.51 -9.81
CA ILE A 183 8.00 -1.14 -8.44
C ILE A 183 6.49 -1.04 -8.36
N ILE A 184 5.89 -1.63 -7.34
CA ILE A 184 4.48 -1.44 -7.02
C ILE A 184 4.39 -0.48 -5.85
N LEU A 185 3.60 0.57 -6.03
CA LEU A 185 3.31 1.55 -4.99
C LEU A 185 1.95 1.24 -4.37
N ASP A 186 1.88 1.23 -3.06
CA ASP A 186 0.64 1.08 -2.30
C ASP A 186 0.68 1.98 -1.06
N GLY A 187 -0.46 2.11 -0.37
CA GLY A 187 -0.59 2.95 0.82
C GLY A 187 -1.04 2.18 2.05
N TYR A 188 -0.73 2.69 3.24
CA TYR A 188 -1.26 2.18 4.49
C TYR A 188 -2.78 2.40 4.60
N TYR A 189 -3.25 3.55 4.11
CA TYR A 189 -4.65 3.95 4.14
C TYR A 189 -5.21 4.05 2.73
N PRO A 190 -6.44 3.55 2.46
CA PRO A 190 -6.97 3.39 1.10
C PRO A 190 -7.47 4.67 0.43
N LYS A 191 -7.33 5.87 1.00
CA LYS A 191 -7.98 7.08 0.47
C LYS A 191 -7.03 8.21 0.12
N ASP A 192 -7.18 8.70 -1.12
CA ASP A 192 -6.90 10.05 -1.63
C ASP A 192 -5.44 10.52 -1.71
N MET A 193 -4.44 9.66 -1.64
CA MET A 193 -3.06 10.07 -1.91
C MET A 193 -2.59 9.56 -3.28
N ASP A 194 -2.08 10.46 -4.09
CA ASP A 194 -1.34 10.12 -5.31
C ASP A 194 0.06 9.63 -4.91
N PHE A 195 0.18 8.31 -4.70
CA PHE A 195 1.44 7.65 -4.32
C PHE A 195 2.53 7.88 -5.34
N TYR A 196 2.17 7.98 -6.63
CA TYR A 196 3.11 8.25 -7.69
C TYR A 196 3.77 9.63 -7.55
N ASN A 197 2.99 10.68 -7.28
CA ASN A 197 3.54 12.01 -7.05
C ASN A 197 4.44 12.05 -5.81
N THR A 198 4.06 11.35 -4.74
CA THR A 198 4.90 11.24 -3.53
C THR A 198 6.21 10.53 -3.85
N PHE A 199 6.15 9.42 -4.57
CA PHE A 199 7.32 8.67 -5.02
C PHE A 199 8.25 9.50 -5.91
N CYS A 200 7.69 10.24 -6.88
CA CYS A 200 8.47 11.14 -7.72
C CYS A 200 9.18 12.25 -6.94
N LYS A 201 8.53 12.80 -5.90
CA LYS A 201 9.15 13.77 -4.99
C LYS A 201 10.35 13.18 -4.26
N LEU A 202 10.23 11.95 -3.73
CA LEU A 202 11.33 11.24 -3.07
C LEU A 202 12.51 11.02 -4.03
N LEU A 203 12.24 10.68 -5.28
CA LEU A 203 13.23 10.53 -6.33
C LEU A 203 13.70 11.86 -6.93
N ARG A 204 13.15 13.02 -6.51
CA ARG A 204 13.45 14.34 -7.08
C ARG A 204 13.31 14.40 -8.60
N VAL A 205 12.30 13.71 -9.14
CA VAL A 205 11.98 13.70 -10.58
C VAL A 205 10.62 14.34 -10.84
N SER A 206 10.44 14.90 -12.04
CA SER A 206 9.15 15.44 -12.44
C SER A 206 8.17 14.30 -12.77
N PRO A 207 6.96 14.29 -12.23
CA PRO A 207 5.96 13.24 -12.52
C PRO A 207 5.44 13.30 -13.96
N VAL A 208 5.57 14.44 -14.65
CA VAL A 208 5.02 14.66 -16.00
C VAL A 208 6.08 14.57 -17.10
N LYS A 209 7.33 14.93 -16.79
CA LYS A 209 8.40 15.10 -17.81
C LYS A 209 9.59 14.15 -17.63
N SER A 210 9.51 13.18 -16.71
CA SER A 210 10.61 12.26 -16.54
C SER A 210 10.68 11.26 -17.72
N ARG A 211 11.83 11.18 -18.37
CA ARG A 211 12.10 10.17 -19.41
C ARG A 211 12.48 8.81 -18.83
N ASN A 212 12.81 8.76 -17.55
CA ASN A 212 13.38 7.58 -16.89
C ASN A 212 12.41 6.92 -15.90
N VAL A 213 11.17 7.41 -15.80
CA VAL A 213 10.11 6.83 -14.97
C VAL A 213 8.86 6.69 -15.81
N GLU A 214 8.36 5.47 -15.90
CA GLU A 214 7.08 5.16 -16.56
C GLU A 214 6.05 4.72 -15.52
N ARG A 215 4.80 5.17 -15.66
CA ARG A 215 3.67 4.77 -14.81
C ARG A 215 2.69 3.93 -15.62
N VAL A 216 2.33 2.77 -15.11
CA VAL A 216 1.34 1.87 -15.71
C VAL A 216 0.38 1.41 -14.63
N SER A 217 -0.93 1.50 -14.88
CA SER A 217 -1.94 0.91 -13.97
C SER A 217 -2.24 -0.52 -14.40
N ILE A 218 -2.06 -1.47 -13.46
CA ILE A 218 -2.35 -2.89 -13.66
C ILE A 218 -3.29 -3.34 -12.55
N THR A 219 -4.48 -3.82 -12.90
CA THR A 219 -5.52 -4.29 -11.95
C THR A 219 -5.82 -3.31 -10.81
N GLY A 220 -5.75 -2.00 -11.12
CA GLY A 220 -6.00 -0.93 -10.14
C GLY A 220 -4.80 -0.54 -9.27
N GLN A 221 -3.64 -1.17 -9.48
CA GLN A 221 -2.39 -0.83 -8.79
C GLN A 221 -1.49 0.07 -9.63
N ASP A 222 -0.80 1.00 -8.99
CA ASP A 222 0.22 1.83 -9.61
C ASP A 222 1.54 1.07 -9.71
N VAL A 223 1.89 0.70 -10.93
CA VAL A 223 3.20 0.10 -11.25
C VAL A 223 4.09 1.16 -11.87
N VAL A 224 5.25 1.33 -11.30
CA VAL A 224 6.28 2.28 -11.75
C VAL A 224 7.48 1.51 -12.27
N ILE A 225 7.96 1.87 -13.46
CA ILE A 225 9.20 1.34 -14.02
C ILE A 225 10.25 2.42 -13.95
N ILE A 226 11.32 2.17 -13.23
CA ILE A 226 12.53 3.02 -13.25
C ILE A 226 13.47 2.50 -14.32
N LYS A 227 14.06 3.43 -15.09
CA LYS A 227 15.02 3.16 -16.18
C LYS A 227 16.33 3.88 -15.91
N GLY A 228 17.44 3.18 -16.16
CA GLY A 228 18.80 3.71 -16.12
C GLY A 228 19.48 3.64 -14.75
N GLU A 229 20.77 3.31 -14.79
CA GLU A 229 21.58 3.02 -13.60
C GLU A 229 21.62 4.18 -12.59
N MET A 230 21.68 5.42 -13.08
CA MET A 230 21.76 6.60 -12.20
C MET A 230 20.51 6.77 -11.36
N LEU A 231 19.32 6.59 -11.95
CA LEU A 231 18.07 6.72 -11.21
C LEU A 231 17.83 5.52 -10.28
N LEU A 232 18.27 4.34 -10.68
CA LEU A 232 18.25 3.15 -9.80
C LEU A 232 19.12 3.35 -8.56
N LYS A 233 20.34 3.90 -8.69
CA LYS A 233 21.19 4.26 -7.53
C LYS A 233 20.53 5.29 -6.62
N GLN A 234 19.86 6.28 -7.20
CA GLN A 234 19.10 7.27 -6.42
C GLN A 234 17.93 6.61 -5.68
N PHE A 235 17.24 5.68 -6.30
CA PHE A 235 16.19 4.89 -5.68
C PHE A 235 16.71 4.02 -4.52
N GLU A 236 17.86 3.36 -4.67
CA GLU A 236 18.50 2.62 -3.58
C GLU A 236 18.81 3.54 -2.37
N THR A 237 19.20 4.79 -2.62
CA THR A 237 19.38 5.77 -1.56
C THR A 237 18.06 6.09 -0.83
N VAL A 238 16.96 6.17 -1.56
CA VAL A 238 15.62 6.36 -0.96
C VAL A 238 15.26 5.16 -0.08
N LEU A 239 15.46 3.93 -0.57
CA LEU A 239 15.20 2.71 0.21
C LEU A 239 16.03 2.67 1.50
N THR A 240 17.33 2.99 1.42
CA THR A 240 18.21 3.07 2.59
C THR A 240 17.72 4.10 3.61
N ASN A 241 17.26 5.28 3.15
CA ASN A 241 16.70 6.29 4.04
C ASN A 241 15.40 5.84 4.72
N MET A 242 14.54 5.10 4.01
CA MET A 242 13.32 4.51 4.58
C MET A 242 13.66 3.47 5.67
N GLU A 243 14.71 2.71 5.49
CA GLU A 243 15.18 1.71 6.47
C GLU A 243 15.78 2.37 7.72
N ILE A 244 16.61 3.41 7.54
CA ILE A 244 17.26 4.12 8.65
C ILE A 244 16.27 4.97 9.45
N ASN A 245 15.30 5.61 8.78
CA ASN A 245 14.35 6.51 9.43
C ASN A 245 12.89 6.20 9.02
N PRO A 246 12.36 5.02 9.39
CA PRO A 246 11.05 4.56 8.96
C PRO A 246 9.88 5.40 9.49
N LYS A 247 10.09 6.19 10.55
CA LYS A 247 9.04 7.05 11.14
C LYS A 247 8.97 8.44 10.52
N SER A 248 9.75 8.72 9.46
CA SER A 248 9.70 10.00 8.78
C SER A 248 8.30 10.27 8.21
N PRO A 249 7.74 11.47 8.39
CA PRO A 249 6.44 11.85 7.82
C PRO A 249 6.38 11.71 6.29
N GLU A 250 7.53 11.80 5.61
CA GLU A 250 7.65 11.66 4.15
C GLU A 250 7.22 10.28 3.67
N PHE A 251 7.35 9.25 4.52
CA PHE A 251 7.02 7.86 4.18
C PHE A 251 5.68 7.40 4.76
N SER A 252 5.04 8.20 5.62
CA SER A 252 3.96 7.79 6.54
C SER A 252 2.80 7.02 5.90
N ASN A 253 2.57 7.21 4.61
CA ASN A 253 1.49 6.49 3.91
C ASN A 253 1.95 5.77 2.64
N LEU A 254 3.24 5.61 2.42
CA LEU A 254 3.79 4.95 1.23
C LEU A 254 4.33 3.57 1.58
N PHE A 255 3.94 2.56 0.81
CA PHE A 255 4.55 1.24 0.82
C PHE A 255 5.13 0.93 -0.56
N ILE A 256 6.37 0.45 -0.59
CA ILE A 256 7.12 0.16 -1.82
C ILE A 256 7.45 -1.32 -1.89
N ALA A 257 6.98 -1.98 -2.93
CA ALA A 257 7.41 -3.32 -3.30
C ALA A 257 8.25 -3.24 -4.58
N ALA A 258 9.55 -3.49 -4.48
CA ALA A 258 10.49 -3.32 -5.58
C ALA A 258 11.05 -4.68 -6.04
N GLY A 259 10.80 -5.05 -7.30
CA GLY A 259 11.32 -6.27 -7.89
C GLY A 259 12.84 -6.25 -8.12
N ARG A 260 13.36 -7.30 -8.75
CA ARG A 260 14.79 -7.36 -9.14
C ARG A 260 15.16 -6.35 -10.21
N ILE A 261 16.42 -5.93 -10.23
CA ILE A 261 16.98 -5.16 -11.34
C ILE A 261 17.21 -6.10 -12.51
N ILE A 262 16.85 -5.65 -13.71
CA ILE A 262 17.04 -6.37 -14.98
C ILE A 262 17.78 -5.48 -15.98
N SER A 263 18.49 -6.08 -16.92
CA SER A 263 19.23 -5.37 -17.98
C SER A 263 18.45 -5.26 -19.30
N ASN A 264 17.37 -6.01 -19.46
CA ASN A 264 16.55 -6.00 -20.67
C ASN A 264 15.09 -5.76 -20.30
N ILE A 265 14.45 -4.79 -20.95
CA ILE A 265 13.03 -4.46 -20.71
C ILE A 265 12.09 -5.65 -20.97
N ASN A 266 12.47 -6.58 -21.85
CA ASN A 266 11.69 -7.78 -22.14
C ASN A 266 11.53 -8.69 -20.91
N ASP A 267 12.42 -8.56 -19.93
CA ASP A 267 12.39 -9.32 -18.68
C ASP A 267 11.58 -8.61 -17.57
N ILE A 268 10.89 -7.49 -17.89
CA ILE A 268 10.15 -6.68 -16.91
C ILE A 268 9.07 -7.48 -16.17
N TYR A 269 8.53 -8.50 -16.81
CA TYR A 269 7.62 -9.46 -16.21
C TYR A 269 8.18 -10.07 -14.92
N PHE A 270 9.44 -10.49 -14.92
CA PHE A 270 10.07 -11.09 -13.74
C PHE A 270 10.25 -10.07 -12.61
N SER A 271 10.66 -8.84 -12.96
CA SER A 271 10.78 -7.76 -11.97
C SER A 271 9.44 -7.41 -11.34
N TYR A 272 8.37 -7.36 -12.13
CA TYR A 272 7.02 -7.12 -11.64
C TYR A 272 6.50 -8.25 -10.75
N HIS A 273 6.73 -9.52 -11.13
CA HIS A 273 6.30 -10.66 -10.33
C HIS A 273 7.02 -10.76 -8.98
N ASP A 274 8.30 -10.37 -8.94
CA ASP A 274 9.00 -10.21 -7.66
C ASP A 274 8.34 -9.14 -6.79
N ALA A 275 8.05 -7.96 -7.38
CA ALA A 275 7.36 -6.89 -6.67
C ALA A 275 5.97 -7.31 -6.18
N LEU A 276 5.22 -8.07 -6.97
CA LEU A 276 3.91 -8.60 -6.59
C LEU A 276 4.03 -9.61 -5.43
N THR A 277 5.04 -10.47 -5.46
CA THR A 277 5.33 -11.42 -4.38
C THR A 277 5.65 -10.67 -3.08
N LEU A 278 6.46 -9.60 -3.16
CA LEU A 278 6.76 -8.74 -2.02
C LEU A 278 5.51 -8.04 -1.48
N LEU A 279 4.67 -7.51 -2.38
CA LEU A 279 3.43 -6.87 -1.97
C LEU A 279 2.49 -7.84 -1.24
N ASN A 280 2.37 -9.07 -1.69
CA ASN A 280 1.58 -10.11 -1.03
C ASN A 280 2.15 -10.46 0.37
N ARG A 281 3.47 -10.37 0.56
CA ARG A 281 4.11 -10.57 1.87
C ARG A 281 4.02 -9.36 2.80
N ARG A 282 3.48 -8.23 2.36
CA ARG A 282 3.24 -7.04 3.17
C ARG A 282 2.46 -7.33 4.45
N PHE A 283 1.56 -8.30 4.43
CA PHE A 283 0.78 -8.74 5.59
C PHE A 283 1.66 -9.02 6.82
N PHE A 284 2.88 -9.48 6.61
CA PHE A 284 3.83 -9.84 7.67
C PHE A 284 4.77 -8.70 8.08
N CYS A 285 4.66 -7.51 7.47
CA CYS A 285 5.50 -6.37 7.81
C CYS A 285 5.18 -5.83 9.20
N ASP A 286 6.20 -5.32 9.86
CA ASP A 286 6.05 -4.64 11.15
C ASP A 286 5.50 -3.21 10.97
N LYS A 287 5.04 -2.63 12.07
CA LYS A 287 4.58 -1.24 12.10
C LYS A 287 5.72 -0.31 11.65
N HIS A 288 5.42 0.61 10.72
CA HIS A 288 6.39 1.51 10.07
C HIS A 288 7.39 0.84 9.13
N GLN A 289 7.18 -0.39 8.74
CA GLN A 289 7.94 -1.00 7.64
C GLN A 289 7.31 -0.61 6.31
N HIS A 290 7.94 0.33 5.60
CA HIS A 290 7.42 0.95 4.38
C HIS A 290 7.87 0.26 3.09
N MET A 291 8.71 -0.76 3.19
CA MET A 291 9.23 -1.49 2.05
C MET A 291 9.54 -2.95 2.40
N LEU A 292 9.58 -3.78 1.37
CA LEU A 292 10.12 -5.13 1.42
C LEU A 292 11.12 -5.33 0.29
N LEU A 293 12.24 -5.96 0.62
CA LEU A 293 13.27 -6.37 -0.34
C LEU A 293 13.24 -7.88 -0.52
N PRO A 294 13.64 -8.40 -1.69
CA PRO A 294 13.71 -9.85 -1.93
C PRO A 294 14.55 -10.63 -0.90
N THR A 295 15.58 -9.98 -0.34
CA THR A 295 16.48 -10.56 0.68
C THR A 295 15.80 -10.75 2.04
N GLN A 296 14.67 -10.09 2.29
CA GLN A 296 13.90 -10.17 3.54
C GLN A 296 12.81 -11.26 3.48
N LEU A 297 12.58 -11.86 2.31
CA LEU A 297 11.64 -12.96 2.18
C LEU A 297 12.23 -14.26 2.68
N PRO A 298 11.47 -15.08 3.42
CA PRO A 298 11.89 -16.44 3.72
C PRO A 298 12.01 -17.22 2.42
N ASN A 299 13.09 -17.98 2.27
CA ASN A 299 13.23 -18.91 1.16
C ASN A 299 12.30 -20.14 1.33
N ALA A 300 12.13 -20.93 0.28
CA ALA A 300 11.21 -22.08 0.30
C ALA A 300 11.56 -23.12 1.40
N GLU A 301 12.83 -23.22 1.78
CA GLU A 301 13.29 -24.14 2.84
C GLU A 301 12.97 -23.62 4.25
N GLN A 302 12.89 -22.31 4.42
CA GLN A 302 12.52 -21.66 5.68
C GLN A 302 11.01 -21.68 5.94
N LEU A 303 10.20 -21.84 4.90
CA LEU A 303 8.74 -21.97 5.04
C LEU A 303 8.41 -23.40 5.54
N THR A 304 8.50 -23.61 6.83
CA THR A 304 8.35 -24.93 7.46
C THR A 304 7.05 -25.11 8.23
N TYR A 305 6.44 -24.01 8.69
CA TYR A 305 5.24 -24.08 9.51
C TYR A 305 3.99 -24.36 8.66
N ALA A 306 3.24 -25.38 9.05
CA ALA A 306 1.93 -25.70 8.51
C ALA A 306 0.90 -25.63 9.64
N ILE A 307 -0.20 -24.95 9.39
CA ILE A 307 -1.29 -24.82 10.37
C ILE A 307 -2.05 -26.15 10.47
N THR A 308 -2.19 -26.66 11.68
CA THR A 308 -2.92 -27.90 11.97
C THR A 308 -4.13 -27.62 12.91
N GLU A 309 -5.05 -28.58 13.00
CA GLU A 309 -6.15 -28.49 13.99
C GLU A 309 -5.64 -28.50 15.43
N ASP A 310 -4.49 -29.16 15.67
CA ASP A 310 -3.89 -29.21 17.00
C ASP A 310 -3.28 -27.86 17.40
N ASP A 311 -2.77 -27.08 16.43
CA ASP A 311 -2.30 -25.71 16.71
C ASP A 311 -3.44 -24.80 17.18
N SER A 312 -4.62 -24.90 16.57
CA SER A 312 -5.79 -24.12 17.01
C SER A 312 -6.17 -24.44 18.46
N LYS A 313 -6.21 -25.72 18.81
CA LYS A 313 -6.49 -26.17 20.19
C LYS A 313 -5.39 -25.73 21.16
N HIS A 314 -4.15 -25.84 20.74
CA HIS A 314 -2.96 -25.48 21.52
C HIS A 314 -2.99 -23.98 21.90
N TYR A 315 -3.12 -23.09 20.90
CA TYR A 315 -3.16 -21.64 21.16
C TYR A 315 -4.40 -21.21 21.96
N CYS A 316 -5.58 -21.81 21.69
CA CYS A 316 -6.76 -21.56 22.50
C CYS A 316 -6.54 -21.92 23.97
N ASN A 317 -5.98 -23.12 24.25
CA ASN A 317 -5.73 -23.57 25.61
C ASN A 317 -4.71 -22.68 26.34
N ILE A 318 -3.61 -22.33 25.66
CA ILE A 318 -2.56 -21.48 26.23
C ILE A 318 -3.11 -20.07 26.55
N PHE A 319 -3.78 -19.42 25.61
CA PHE A 319 -4.33 -18.10 25.85
C PHE A 319 -5.40 -18.12 26.93
N TYR A 320 -6.31 -19.10 26.91
CA TYR A 320 -7.31 -19.26 27.96
C TYR A 320 -6.66 -19.43 29.34
N GLN A 321 -5.64 -20.26 29.46
CA GLN A 321 -4.88 -20.47 30.67
C GLN A 321 -4.20 -19.18 31.16
N TYR A 322 -3.56 -18.42 30.28
CA TYR A 322 -2.92 -17.17 30.66
C TYR A 322 -3.93 -16.08 31.04
N ILE A 323 -5.09 -16.02 30.40
CA ILE A 323 -6.17 -15.12 30.77
C ILE A 323 -6.65 -15.45 32.20
N GLN A 324 -6.88 -16.74 32.50
CA GLN A 324 -7.32 -17.18 33.82
C GLN A 324 -6.30 -16.94 34.93
N THR A 325 -5.03 -16.91 34.61
CA THR A 325 -3.92 -16.68 35.55
C THR A 325 -3.38 -15.25 35.53
N TYR A 326 -4.05 -14.35 34.82
CA TYR A 326 -3.64 -12.93 34.64
C TYR A 326 -2.19 -12.77 34.13
N ASN A 327 -1.69 -13.77 33.41
CA ASN A 327 -0.31 -13.81 32.93
C ASN A 327 -0.13 -13.06 31.61
N ARG A 328 -0.12 -11.71 31.68
CA ARG A 328 0.08 -10.83 30.50
C ARG A 328 1.37 -11.13 29.75
N LYS A 329 2.47 -11.38 30.46
CA LYS A 329 3.75 -11.70 29.82
C LYS A 329 3.71 -13.02 29.04
N GLY A 330 2.98 -14.01 29.55
CA GLY A 330 2.74 -15.26 28.82
C GLY A 330 1.94 -15.05 27.55
N ILE A 331 0.92 -14.20 27.58
CA ILE A 331 0.13 -13.82 26.41
C ILE A 331 1.01 -13.13 25.37
N GLU A 332 1.75 -12.09 25.76
CA GLU A 332 2.65 -11.36 24.84
C GLU A 332 3.67 -12.28 24.18
N HIS A 333 4.29 -13.17 24.99
CA HIS A 333 5.27 -14.13 24.47
C HIS A 333 4.65 -15.12 23.46
N SER A 334 3.49 -15.69 23.78
CA SER A 334 2.82 -16.65 22.89
C SER A 334 2.22 -15.99 21.65
N LEU A 335 1.80 -14.73 21.72
CA LEU A 335 1.39 -13.95 20.56
C LEU A 335 2.57 -13.66 19.63
N GLU A 336 3.75 -13.34 20.18
CA GLU A 336 4.95 -13.14 19.38
C GLU A 336 5.46 -14.47 18.75
N GLU A 337 5.38 -15.58 19.50
CA GLU A 337 5.66 -16.92 18.98
C GLU A 337 4.71 -17.27 17.82
N LEU A 338 3.42 -17.06 18.00
CA LEU A 338 2.40 -17.26 16.96
C LEU A 338 2.70 -16.42 15.71
N LYS A 339 3.00 -15.13 15.88
CA LYS A 339 3.38 -14.21 14.79
C LYS A 339 4.58 -14.74 14.02
N ASN A 340 5.63 -15.20 14.73
CA ASN A 340 6.83 -15.74 14.13
C ASN A 340 6.54 -17.06 13.37
N ASN A 341 5.76 -17.98 13.92
CA ASN A 341 5.36 -19.20 13.26
C ASN A 341 4.58 -18.92 11.97
N LEU A 342 3.63 -17.98 12.02
CA LEU A 342 2.84 -17.57 10.86
C LEU A 342 3.70 -16.89 9.77
N PHE A 343 4.75 -16.15 10.14
CA PHE A 343 5.69 -15.58 9.19
C PHE A 343 6.38 -16.64 8.33
N TYR A 344 6.71 -17.79 8.92
CA TYR A 344 7.31 -18.94 8.24
C TYR A 344 6.28 -19.97 7.73
N SER A 345 5.02 -19.60 7.64
CA SER A 345 3.97 -20.46 7.14
C SER A 345 3.92 -20.50 5.61
N LYS A 346 3.55 -21.68 5.09
CA LYS A 346 3.21 -21.90 3.67
C LYS A 346 1.77 -21.52 3.32
N GLU A 347 0.97 -21.24 4.34
CA GLU A 347 -0.45 -20.99 4.18
C GLU A 347 -0.74 -19.65 3.49
N SER A 348 -1.89 -19.58 2.83
CA SER A 348 -2.39 -18.32 2.28
C SER A 348 -2.75 -17.35 3.40
N ILE A 349 -2.73 -16.06 3.11
CA ILE A 349 -3.15 -15.02 4.08
C ILE A 349 -4.59 -15.26 4.55
N ASP A 350 -5.47 -15.72 3.66
CA ASP A 350 -6.87 -15.99 4.01
C ASP A 350 -7.01 -17.22 4.91
N SER A 351 -6.18 -18.26 4.72
CA SER A 351 -6.09 -19.40 5.65
C SER A 351 -5.61 -18.95 7.03
N ILE A 352 -4.59 -18.07 7.08
CA ILE A 352 -4.07 -17.49 8.32
C ILE A 352 -5.17 -16.67 9.04
N ARG A 353 -5.88 -15.82 8.32
CA ARG A 353 -7.00 -15.04 8.87
C ARG A 353 -8.10 -15.94 9.44
N SER A 354 -8.47 -16.99 8.69
CA SER A 354 -9.46 -17.96 9.13
C SER A 354 -9.01 -18.71 10.40
N PHE A 355 -7.74 -19.10 10.47
CA PHE A 355 -7.15 -19.72 11.64
C PHE A 355 -7.18 -18.81 12.87
N LEU A 356 -6.76 -17.55 12.72
CA LEU A 356 -6.79 -16.56 13.81
C LEU A 356 -8.22 -16.25 14.27
N THR A 357 -9.16 -16.15 13.32
CA THR A 357 -10.58 -15.98 13.61
C THR A 357 -11.12 -17.15 14.43
N GLY A 358 -10.78 -18.39 14.04
CA GLY A 358 -11.16 -19.59 14.77
C GLY A 358 -10.66 -19.62 16.20
N ILE A 359 -9.39 -19.27 16.42
CA ILE A 359 -8.81 -19.16 17.77
C ILE A 359 -9.60 -18.15 18.62
N PHE A 360 -9.82 -16.94 18.08
CA PHE A 360 -10.45 -15.88 18.84
C PHE A 360 -11.91 -16.19 19.20
N LEU A 361 -12.70 -16.67 18.25
CA LEU A 361 -14.10 -17.02 18.49
C LEU A 361 -14.27 -18.18 19.46
N HIS A 362 -13.39 -19.19 19.37
CA HIS A 362 -13.40 -20.30 20.32
C HIS A 362 -13.04 -19.83 21.74
N LEU A 363 -12.02 -18.99 21.86
CA LEU A 363 -11.60 -18.42 23.14
C LEU A 363 -12.71 -17.54 23.74
N LYS A 364 -13.36 -16.68 22.95
CA LYS A 364 -14.53 -15.89 23.35
C LYS A 364 -15.63 -16.78 23.92
N HIS A 365 -15.98 -17.86 23.22
CA HIS A 365 -16.99 -18.80 23.66
C HIS A 365 -16.64 -19.44 25.03
N LEU A 366 -15.37 -19.84 25.22
CA LEU A 366 -14.90 -20.37 26.51
C LEU A 366 -14.99 -19.33 27.62
N ILE A 367 -14.69 -18.08 27.35
CA ILE A 367 -14.80 -16.99 28.33
C ILE A 367 -16.25 -16.75 28.69
N GLU A 368 -17.15 -16.61 27.71
CA GLU A 368 -18.59 -16.39 27.93
C GLU A 368 -19.24 -17.54 28.73
N GLN A 369 -18.86 -18.80 28.45
CA GLN A 369 -19.38 -19.95 29.18
C GLN A 369 -18.93 -20.03 30.64
N ASN A 370 -17.66 -19.68 30.92
CA ASN A 370 -17.09 -19.90 32.24
C ASN A 370 -17.18 -18.67 33.15
N TYR A 371 -17.47 -17.49 32.61
CA TYR A 371 -17.58 -16.22 33.35
C TYR A 371 -18.90 -15.51 33.05
N ASN A 372 -19.99 -16.28 32.93
CA ASN A 372 -21.34 -15.77 32.65
C ASN A 372 -21.92 -14.91 33.82
N ASP A 373 -21.31 -14.97 34.99
CA ASP A 373 -21.59 -14.14 36.15
C ASP A 373 -20.94 -12.73 36.08
N LYS A 374 -20.07 -12.54 35.13
CA LYS A 374 -19.40 -11.26 34.87
C LYS A 374 -20.01 -10.61 33.64
N ASP A 375 -20.20 -9.32 33.70
CA ASP A 375 -20.65 -8.50 32.58
C ASP A 375 -19.46 -8.23 31.62
N ILE A 376 -19.08 -9.28 30.87
CA ILE A 376 -17.96 -9.21 29.90
C ILE A 376 -18.55 -8.91 28.54
N GLU A 377 -18.64 -7.62 28.19
CA GLU A 377 -19.02 -7.19 26.86
C GLU A 377 -17.82 -7.34 25.89
N LEU A 378 -17.80 -8.46 25.16
CA LEU A 378 -16.91 -8.64 24.02
C LEU A 378 -17.63 -8.22 22.74
N GLN A 379 -16.85 -7.75 21.75
CA GLN A 379 -17.38 -7.43 20.43
C GLN A 379 -18.16 -8.60 19.83
N SER A 380 -19.14 -8.29 18.97
CA SER A 380 -19.91 -9.32 18.27
C SER A 380 -19.03 -10.18 17.36
N ASN A 381 -19.45 -11.40 17.08
CA ASN A 381 -18.70 -12.29 16.18
C ASN A 381 -18.51 -11.66 14.78
N SER A 382 -19.50 -10.91 14.29
CA SER A 382 -19.43 -10.22 13.01
C SER A 382 -18.34 -9.15 12.99
N GLU A 383 -18.24 -8.33 14.03
CA GLU A 383 -17.21 -7.28 14.15
C GLU A 383 -15.80 -7.88 14.24
N ILE A 384 -15.64 -8.97 14.98
CA ILE A 384 -14.35 -9.68 15.08
C ILE A 384 -13.92 -10.24 13.72
N ILE A 385 -14.82 -10.91 13.02
CA ILE A 385 -14.57 -11.47 11.68
C ILE A 385 -14.23 -10.34 10.72
N GLU A 386 -15.02 -9.27 10.70
CA GLU A 386 -14.79 -8.11 9.83
C GLU A 386 -13.42 -7.46 10.09
N PHE A 387 -13.07 -7.24 11.35
CA PHE A 387 -11.78 -6.67 11.72
C PHE A 387 -10.62 -7.53 11.22
N ILE A 388 -10.62 -8.86 11.52
CA ILE A 388 -9.53 -9.77 11.14
C ILE A 388 -9.41 -9.88 9.61
N HIS A 389 -10.53 -9.94 8.90
CA HIS A 389 -10.51 -10.03 7.43
C HIS A 389 -10.08 -8.72 6.72
N HIS A 390 -10.36 -7.56 7.31
CA HIS A 390 -9.95 -6.28 6.76
C HIS A 390 -8.56 -5.80 7.23
N ALA A 391 -7.99 -6.42 8.25
CA ALA A 391 -6.65 -6.11 8.72
C ALA A 391 -5.61 -6.30 7.60
N ARG A 392 -4.81 -5.27 7.36
CA ARG A 392 -3.80 -5.28 6.29
C ARG A 392 -2.50 -5.93 6.75
N TYR A 393 -2.25 -5.93 8.05
CA TYR A 393 -1.03 -6.42 8.67
C TYR A 393 -1.32 -7.41 9.78
N LEU A 394 -0.49 -8.43 9.89
CA LEU A 394 -0.59 -9.43 10.96
C LEU A 394 -0.43 -8.77 12.35
N TYR A 395 0.47 -7.78 12.49
CA TYR A 395 0.65 -7.09 13.77
C TYR A 395 -0.62 -6.38 14.27
N GLU A 396 -1.51 -5.94 13.37
CA GLU A 396 -2.80 -5.33 13.76
C GLU A 396 -3.69 -6.35 14.45
N ILE A 397 -3.74 -7.57 13.93
CA ILE A 397 -4.51 -8.69 14.52
C ILE A 397 -3.90 -9.10 15.86
N ILE A 398 -2.57 -9.20 15.93
CA ILE A 398 -1.85 -9.56 17.16
C ILE A 398 -2.06 -8.50 18.25
N ASN A 399 -1.99 -7.22 17.91
CA ASN A 399 -2.27 -6.13 18.86
C ASN A 399 -3.74 -6.15 19.31
N TYR A 400 -4.67 -6.37 18.39
CA TYR A 400 -6.08 -6.52 18.72
C TYR A 400 -6.31 -7.66 19.72
N PHE A 401 -5.70 -8.83 19.50
CA PHE A 401 -5.78 -9.95 20.46
C PHE A 401 -5.24 -9.55 21.82
N ASN A 402 -4.07 -8.92 21.87
CA ASN A 402 -3.46 -8.48 23.12
C ASN A 402 -4.36 -7.49 23.89
N GLU A 403 -4.95 -6.52 23.20
CA GLU A 403 -5.87 -5.53 23.77
C GLU A 403 -7.14 -6.18 24.32
N GLN A 404 -7.75 -7.09 23.54
CA GLN A 404 -8.96 -7.80 23.96
C GLN A 404 -8.69 -8.71 25.17
N PHE A 405 -7.58 -9.44 25.16
CA PHE A 405 -7.20 -10.30 26.29
C PHE A 405 -6.90 -9.49 27.55
N ASP A 406 -6.26 -8.31 27.41
CA ASP A 406 -6.02 -7.41 28.53
C ASP A 406 -7.33 -6.84 29.12
N GLN A 407 -8.30 -6.52 28.27
CA GLN A 407 -9.65 -6.11 28.71
C GLN A 407 -10.34 -7.24 29.50
N VAL A 408 -10.32 -8.47 28.98
CA VAL A 408 -10.90 -9.64 29.66
C VAL A 408 -10.22 -9.86 31.01
N ILE A 409 -8.90 -9.81 31.07
CA ILE A 409 -8.14 -9.95 32.32
C ILE A 409 -8.55 -8.89 33.33
N LYS A 410 -8.75 -7.64 32.92
CA LYS A 410 -9.22 -6.56 33.82
C LYS A 410 -10.63 -6.80 34.36
N LEU A 411 -11.53 -7.36 33.56
CA LEU A 411 -12.91 -7.64 33.92
C LEU A 411 -13.03 -8.90 34.81
N ILE A 412 -12.25 -9.94 34.49
CA ILE A 412 -12.22 -11.19 35.29
C ILE A 412 -11.46 -10.96 36.58
N GLY A 413 -10.40 -10.16 36.55
CA GLY A 413 -9.55 -9.90 37.73
C GLY A 413 -10.31 -9.26 38.87
N ASN A 414 -9.93 -9.63 40.07
CA ASN A 414 -10.49 -9.02 41.26
C ASN A 414 -9.82 -7.66 41.48
N SER A 415 -10.53 -6.57 41.20
CA SER A 415 -10.00 -5.19 41.32
C SER A 415 -9.55 -4.81 42.74
N SER A 416 -9.71 -5.71 43.69
CA SER A 416 -9.34 -5.53 45.10
C SER A 416 -8.24 -6.50 45.59
N SER A 417 -7.62 -7.33 44.70
CA SER A 417 -6.63 -8.30 45.17
C SER A 417 -5.22 -7.73 45.13
N ASP A 418 -4.74 -7.33 46.29
CA ASP A 418 -3.31 -7.02 46.52
C ASP A 418 -2.43 -8.28 46.63
N SER A 419 -2.96 -9.47 46.30
CA SER A 419 -2.29 -10.72 46.59
C SER A 419 -2.56 -11.80 45.54
N VAL A 420 -1.47 -12.35 44.97
CA VAL A 420 -1.46 -13.53 44.07
C VAL A 420 -2.26 -14.72 44.64
N ILE A 421 -2.36 -14.84 45.94
CA ILE A 421 -3.15 -15.91 46.58
C ILE A 421 -4.64 -15.73 46.28
N ASP A 422 -5.15 -14.51 46.24
CA ASP A 422 -6.55 -14.25 45.93
C ASP A 422 -6.85 -14.61 44.46
N ASP A 423 -5.92 -14.35 43.56
CA ASP A 423 -6.01 -14.75 42.16
C ASP A 423 -6.00 -16.29 41.99
N ILE A 424 -5.18 -16.98 42.79
CA ILE A 424 -5.12 -18.44 42.80
C ILE A 424 -6.43 -19.02 43.40
N LEU A 425 -6.97 -18.43 44.45
CA LEU A 425 -8.25 -18.85 45.05
C LEU A 425 -9.39 -18.68 44.03
N TYR A 426 -9.38 -17.57 43.31
CA TYR A 426 -10.32 -17.31 42.22
C TYR A 426 -10.20 -18.35 41.12
N TYR A 427 -8.98 -18.60 40.64
CA TYR A 427 -8.70 -19.62 39.62
C TYR A 427 -9.21 -21.00 40.04
N ILE A 428 -8.99 -21.42 41.31
CA ILE A 428 -9.45 -22.72 41.85
C ILE A 428 -10.97 -22.80 41.80
N ARG A 429 -11.71 -21.73 42.15
CA ARG A 429 -13.19 -21.70 42.13
C ARG A 429 -13.79 -22.00 40.75
N TYR A 430 -13.17 -21.51 39.70
CA TYR A 430 -13.66 -21.74 38.32
C TYR A 430 -13.13 -23.03 37.69
N ASN A 431 -12.01 -23.55 38.20
CA ASN A 431 -11.31 -24.69 37.61
C ASN A 431 -11.30 -25.95 38.49
N TYR A 432 -12.04 -26.00 39.57
CA TYR A 432 -12.00 -27.11 40.53
C TYR A 432 -12.32 -28.48 39.93
N LYS A 433 -13.08 -28.52 38.84
CA LYS A 433 -13.41 -29.75 38.08
C LYS A 433 -12.17 -30.37 37.39
N ASN A 434 -11.17 -29.56 37.12
CA ASN A 434 -9.96 -29.98 36.43
C ASN A 434 -8.96 -30.64 37.38
N ASN A 435 -7.96 -31.36 36.81
CA ASN A 435 -6.91 -32.00 37.61
C ASN A 435 -5.90 -30.94 38.12
N LEU A 436 -6.28 -30.19 39.15
CA LEU A 436 -5.44 -29.14 39.72
C LEU A 436 -4.32 -29.75 40.58
N LYS A 437 -3.06 -29.38 40.24
CA LYS A 437 -1.88 -29.69 41.04
C LYS A 437 -1.10 -28.40 41.32
N LEU A 438 -0.55 -28.26 42.50
CA LEU A 438 0.23 -27.10 42.87
C LEU A 438 1.49 -26.94 41.97
N ASP A 439 2.07 -28.07 41.56
CA ASP A 439 3.26 -28.11 40.72
C ASP A 439 3.02 -27.60 39.29
N THR A 440 1.79 -27.74 38.81
CA THR A 440 1.40 -27.17 37.49
C THR A 440 0.88 -25.74 37.64
N LEU A 441 0.25 -25.41 38.73
CA LEU A 441 -0.34 -24.09 38.95
C LEU A 441 0.70 -23.02 39.29
N ALA A 442 1.66 -23.34 40.15
CA ALA A 442 2.65 -22.37 40.63
C ALA A 442 3.45 -21.68 39.49
N PRO A 443 3.97 -22.43 38.50
CA PRO A 443 4.63 -21.81 37.35
C PRO A 443 3.72 -20.90 36.52
N MET A 444 2.43 -21.22 36.43
CA MET A 444 1.45 -20.37 35.70
C MET A 444 1.31 -18.98 36.30
N PHE A 445 1.45 -18.87 37.63
CA PHE A 445 1.46 -17.59 38.35
C PHE A 445 2.87 -17.04 38.58
N GLY A 446 3.92 -17.63 37.96
CA GLY A 446 5.31 -17.17 38.05
C GLY A 446 6.01 -17.53 39.38
N TYR A 447 5.55 -18.57 40.08
CA TYR A 447 6.06 -18.98 41.38
C TYR A 447 6.65 -20.41 41.38
N ASN A 448 7.54 -20.64 42.34
CA ASN A 448 7.97 -22.01 42.67
C ASN A 448 6.92 -22.69 43.53
N SER A 449 6.60 -23.97 43.26
CA SER A 449 5.58 -24.75 43.95
C SER A 449 5.79 -24.81 45.48
N SER A 450 7.01 -24.98 45.91
CA SER A 450 7.34 -25.07 47.35
C SER A 450 7.11 -23.74 48.08
N TYR A 451 7.45 -22.63 47.45
CA TYR A 451 7.20 -21.30 47.98
C TYR A 451 5.70 -21.00 48.01
N LEU A 452 5.03 -21.20 46.86
CA LEU A 452 3.58 -20.97 46.77
C LEU A 452 2.79 -21.81 47.77
N GLY A 453 3.15 -23.07 47.94
CA GLY A 453 2.51 -23.96 48.93
C GLY A 453 2.58 -23.45 50.38
N LYS A 454 3.74 -22.88 50.78
CA LYS A 454 3.91 -22.25 52.08
C LYS A 454 3.07 -20.99 52.24
N VAL A 455 3.10 -20.10 51.27
CA VAL A 455 2.33 -18.85 51.29
C VAL A 455 0.85 -19.12 51.25
N PHE A 456 0.39 -20.05 50.42
CA PHE A 456 -0.99 -20.49 50.32
C PHE A 456 -1.49 -21.03 51.66
N SER A 457 -0.77 -21.98 52.24
CA SER A 457 -1.15 -22.57 53.54
C SER A 457 -1.19 -21.54 54.68
N LYS A 458 -0.28 -20.57 54.68
CA LYS A 458 -0.24 -19.50 55.66
C LYS A 458 -1.45 -18.56 55.54
N LYS A 459 -1.87 -18.21 54.31
CA LYS A 459 -2.97 -17.27 54.06
C LYS A 459 -4.34 -17.93 54.18
N VAL A 460 -4.47 -19.17 53.69
CA VAL A 460 -5.75 -19.89 53.59
C VAL A 460 -6.03 -20.77 54.84
N GLY A 461 -5.00 -21.06 55.63
CA GLY A 461 -5.12 -21.92 56.81
C GLY A 461 -5.21 -23.41 56.50
N SER A 462 -5.12 -23.82 55.23
CA SER A 462 -5.14 -25.21 54.76
C SER A 462 -4.22 -25.41 53.59
N ASN A 463 -3.73 -26.65 53.36
CA ASN A 463 -2.94 -26.91 52.18
C ASN A 463 -3.80 -26.92 50.90
N PHE A 464 -3.16 -26.69 49.78
CA PHE A 464 -3.77 -26.58 48.45
C PHE A 464 -4.76 -27.72 48.15
N ASN A 465 -4.32 -28.96 48.30
CA ASN A 465 -5.17 -30.12 48.01
C ASN A 465 -6.41 -30.18 48.90
N SER A 466 -6.27 -29.84 50.20
CA SER A 466 -7.39 -29.80 51.12
C SER A 466 -8.39 -28.71 50.78
N TYR A 467 -7.92 -27.57 50.32
CA TYR A 467 -8.77 -26.46 49.87
C TYR A 467 -9.56 -26.83 48.60
N VAL A 468 -8.90 -27.44 47.60
CA VAL A 468 -9.56 -27.95 46.40
C VAL A 468 -10.62 -28.99 46.73
N ASP A 469 -10.31 -29.92 47.65
CA ASP A 469 -11.28 -30.92 48.14
C ASP A 469 -12.49 -30.23 48.78
N GLN A 470 -12.28 -29.21 49.62
CA GLN A 470 -13.39 -28.47 50.29
C GLN A 470 -14.34 -27.84 49.25
N ILE A 471 -13.80 -27.20 48.21
CA ILE A 471 -14.62 -26.62 47.13
C ILE A 471 -15.39 -27.71 46.39
N ARG A 472 -14.75 -28.81 46.03
CA ARG A 472 -15.39 -29.93 45.34
C ARG A 472 -16.52 -30.54 46.15
N ILE A 473 -16.31 -30.72 47.46
CA ILE A 473 -17.32 -31.25 48.34
C ILE A 473 -18.47 -30.27 48.54
N ALA A 474 -18.21 -28.97 48.64
CA ALA A 474 -19.26 -27.94 48.69
C ALA A 474 -20.17 -28.00 47.45
N GLN A 475 -19.57 -28.05 46.29
CA GLN A 475 -20.31 -28.17 45.02
C GLN A 475 -21.04 -29.52 44.89
N ALA A 476 -20.46 -30.61 45.37
CA ALA A 476 -21.13 -31.91 45.43
C ALA A 476 -22.37 -31.90 46.31
N LYS A 477 -22.35 -31.18 47.44
CA LYS A 477 -23.51 -31.01 48.29
C LYS A 477 -24.67 -30.34 47.57
N GLU A 478 -24.39 -29.25 46.84
CA GLU A 478 -25.40 -28.54 46.06
C GLU A 478 -26.01 -29.45 44.98
N MET A 479 -25.17 -30.18 44.22
CA MET A 479 -25.64 -31.12 43.20
C MET A 479 -26.44 -32.29 43.77
N LEU A 480 -26.13 -32.73 45.00
CA LEU A 480 -26.88 -33.79 45.67
C LEU A 480 -28.30 -33.37 46.04
N LEU A 481 -28.54 -32.08 46.25
CA LEU A 481 -29.84 -31.53 46.65
C LEU A 481 -30.69 -31.08 45.44
N GLN A 482 -30.06 -30.69 44.34
CA GLN A 482 -30.76 -30.08 43.20
C GLN A 482 -31.24 -31.07 42.17
N ASP A 483 -30.66 -32.28 42.03
CA ASP A 483 -30.80 -33.10 40.84
C ASP A 483 -30.98 -34.60 41.05
N ASN A 484 -31.63 -35.22 40.08
CA ASN A 484 -31.69 -36.68 39.87
C ASN A 484 -30.36 -37.30 39.40
N LEU A 485 -29.20 -36.60 39.51
CA LEU A 485 -27.90 -37.12 39.13
C LEU A 485 -27.45 -38.25 40.07
N LYS A 486 -26.91 -39.29 39.49
CA LYS A 486 -26.34 -40.40 40.29
C LYS A 486 -25.02 -39.98 40.94
N VAL A 487 -24.72 -40.54 42.11
CA VAL A 487 -23.54 -40.17 42.91
C VAL A 487 -22.22 -40.28 42.11
N TYR A 488 -22.12 -41.25 41.19
CA TYR A 488 -20.94 -41.40 40.36
C TYR A 488 -20.80 -40.26 39.31
N GLU A 489 -21.94 -39.73 38.82
CA GLU A 489 -21.98 -38.58 37.90
C GLU A 489 -21.55 -37.30 38.62
N ILE A 490 -22.08 -37.09 39.82
CA ILE A 490 -21.67 -35.97 40.67
C ILE A 490 -20.17 -36.02 40.97
N SER A 491 -19.64 -37.21 41.34
CA SER A 491 -18.21 -37.41 41.57
C SER A 491 -17.38 -36.94 40.38
N LYS A 492 -17.78 -37.32 39.15
CA LYS A 492 -17.13 -36.92 37.93
C LYS A 492 -17.25 -35.43 37.64
N ASN A 493 -18.46 -34.89 37.82
CA ASN A 493 -18.77 -33.46 37.57
C ASN A 493 -18.02 -32.51 38.51
N VAL A 494 -17.70 -32.93 39.72
CA VAL A 494 -16.89 -32.14 40.67
C VAL A 494 -15.39 -32.44 40.56
N GLY A 495 -14.94 -33.29 39.61
CA GLY A 495 -13.52 -33.48 39.25
C GLY A 495 -12.80 -34.61 39.98
N TYR A 496 -13.50 -35.59 40.54
CA TYR A 496 -12.87 -36.81 41.05
C TYR A 496 -12.83 -37.89 39.97
N LYS A 497 -11.67 -38.47 39.72
CA LYS A 497 -11.49 -39.56 38.77
C LYS A 497 -11.96 -40.92 39.34
N ASN A 498 -11.93 -41.09 40.65
CA ASN A 498 -12.33 -42.32 41.34
C ASN A 498 -13.46 -42.07 42.33
N VAL A 499 -14.57 -42.78 42.18
CA VAL A 499 -15.79 -42.62 42.98
C VAL A 499 -15.56 -43.03 44.42
N ASP A 500 -14.78 -44.10 44.71
CA ASP A 500 -14.48 -44.55 46.06
C ASP A 500 -13.65 -43.50 46.83
N TYR A 501 -12.71 -42.85 46.10
CA TYR A 501 -11.95 -41.75 46.66
C TYR A 501 -12.85 -40.54 47.00
N PHE A 502 -13.80 -40.25 46.13
CA PHE A 502 -14.83 -39.23 46.39
C PHE A 502 -15.66 -39.57 47.62
N HIS A 503 -16.16 -40.81 47.77
CA HIS A 503 -16.90 -41.23 48.94
C HIS A 503 -16.11 -41.05 50.26
N LYS A 504 -14.81 -41.45 50.24
CA LYS A 504 -13.91 -41.25 51.39
C LYS A 504 -13.73 -39.78 51.74
N LYS A 505 -13.52 -38.91 50.71
CA LYS A 505 -13.36 -37.47 50.89
C LYS A 505 -14.67 -36.82 51.38
N PHE A 506 -15.80 -37.14 50.76
CA PHE A 506 -17.10 -36.62 51.15
C PHE A 506 -17.40 -36.97 52.63
N LYS A 507 -17.25 -38.25 53.01
CA LYS A 507 -17.44 -38.68 54.42
C LYS A 507 -16.47 -37.98 55.39
N LYS A 508 -15.20 -37.76 54.96
CA LYS A 508 -14.22 -37.04 55.77
C LYS A 508 -14.64 -35.59 56.06
N TYR A 509 -15.19 -34.88 55.09
CA TYR A 509 -15.53 -33.45 55.24
C TYR A 509 -16.95 -33.21 55.73
N VAL A 510 -17.86 -34.15 55.51
CA VAL A 510 -19.29 -33.98 55.81
C VAL A 510 -19.75 -34.84 57.00
N GLY A 511 -19.00 -35.92 57.29
CA GLY A 511 -19.32 -36.83 58.37
C GLY A 511 -20.13 -38.07 57.94
N ILE A 512 -20.94 -37.96 56.92
CA ILE A 512 -21.81 -39.02 56.36
C ILE A 512 -21.48 -39.25 54.84
N SER A 513 -21.99 -40.36 54.31
CA SER A 513 -21.80 -40.67 52.88
C SER A 513 -22.67 -39.76 51.97
N PRO A 514 -22.33 -39.61 50.68
CA PRO A 514 -23.14 -38.82 49.73
C PRO A 514 -24.60 -39.28 49.64
N ALA A 515 -24.82 -40.60 49.68
CA ALA A 515 -26.18 -41.16 49.65
C ALA A 515 -26.98 -40.86 50.91
N GLU A 516 -26.35 -41.04 52.10
CA GLU A 516 -26.95 -40.64 53.37
C GLU A 516 -27.26 -39.14 53.46
N TYR A 517 -26.32 -38.28 52.88
CA TYR A 517 -26.54 -36.84 52.85
C TYR A 517 -27.75 -36.47 51.98
N ARG A 518 -27.95 -37.08 50.84
CA ARG A 518 -29.12 -36.90 49.99
C ARG A 518 -30.41 -37.31 50.72
N ASN A 519 -30.43 -38.50 51.32
CA ASN A 519 -31.60 -39.00 51.99
C ASN A 519 -32.03 -38.15 53.23
N HIS A 520 -31.08 -37.65 54.00
CA HIS A 520 -31.33 -36.78 55.12
C HIS A 520 -31.94 -35.40 54.74
N HIS A 521 -31.72 -34.91 53.54
CA HIS A 521 -32.22 -33.61 53.12
C HIS A 521 -33.50 -33.72 52.27
N ASN A 522 -33.70 -34.84 51.52
CA ASN A 522 -34.98 -35.09 50.84
C ASN A 522 -36.15 -35.41 51.77
N ILE A 523 -35.88 -35.79 53.02
CA ILE A 523 -36.89 -36.03 54.03
C ILE A 523 -37.38 -34.71 54.70
N LYS A 524 -36.68 -33.59 54.55
CA LYS A 524 -37.05 -32.28 55.13
C LYS A 524 -38.00 -31.44 54.27
N ASP A 525 -38.18 -31.79 52.98
CA ASP A 525 -39.09 -31.10 52.03
C ASP A 525 -40.49 -31.76 52.00
N GLU A 526 -40.76 -32.82 52.78
CA GLU A 526 -42.05 -33.50 52.93
C GLU A 526 -42.77 -33.27 54.32
N GLU A 527 -42.24 -32.41 55.18
CA GLU A 527 -42.92 -31.90 56.37
C GLU A 527 -43.17 -30.36 56.20
#